data_0bb9ac37c7ccc2b8bc14a3e5af5cef63
#
_entry.id   0bb9ac37c7ccc2b8bc14a3e5af5cef63
#
_cell.length_a   1.000
_cell.length_b   1.000
_cell.length_c   1.000
_cell.angle_alpha   90.00
_cell.angle_beta   90.00
_cell.angle_gamma   90.00
#
_symmetry.space_group_name_H-M   'P 1'
#
loop_
_entity.id
_entity.type
_entity.pdbx_description
1 polymer ?
#
loop_
_entity_poly.entity_id
_entity_poly.type
_entity_poly.pdbx_seq_one_letter_code
_entity_poly.pdbx_strand_id
1 'polypeptide(L)'
;MRRRPRQSRAQASSQALQDAFVRVLIERGYARTTIREVVAVAGVGVGTFYEYFGNMHALAALCIHQRVKALESRGRALIAKAAGAPLDARVNALLDQQVGDVLADAPAWAALFQLERQISSPQAFRQQYLRHVGLWHEALRCPGLAEPPPLAARMVHAMVYGWVSQCLLTLGPGVDAASLRQELGRAVLAYVAQLGPRQGHAGVSPRPGQA
;
A
#
# COMPACT_ATOMS: atom_id res chain seq x y z
N MET A 1 -39.95 6.41 3.93
CA MET A 1 -38.66 6.19 3.24
C MET A 1 -37.92 7.52 3.01
N ARG A 2 -37.35 8.16 4.06
CA ARG A 2 -36.75 9.52 4.04
C ARG A 2 -35.44 9.63 4.84
N ARG A 3 -34.48 8.66 4.68
CA ARG A 3 -33.17 8.72 5.36
C ARG A 3 -31.95 9.02 4.47
N ARG A 4 -32.10 9.11 3.14
CA ARG A 4 -30.99 9.33 2.19
C ARG A 4 -30.34 10.72 2.21
N PRO A 5 -31.03 11.88 2.33
CA PRO A 5 -30.38 13.18 2.19
C PRO A 5 -29.43 13.55 3.34
N ARG A 6 -29.72 13.12 4.57
CA ARG A 6 -28.90 13.46 5.77
C ARG A 6 -27.60 12.66 5.80
N GLN A 7 -27.67 11.39 5.42
CA GLN A 7 -26.48 10.51 5.36
C GLN A 7 -25.53 10.89 4.21
N SER A 8 -26.05 11.31 3.07
CA SER A 8 -25.24 11.76 1.94
C SER A 8 -24.51 13.09 2.25
N ARG A 9 -25.18 14.04 2.92
CA ARG A 9 -24.54 15.29 3.37
C ARG A 9 -23.46 15.03 4.40
N ALA A 10 -23.71 14.14 5.38
CA ALA A 10 -22.72 13.76 6.36
C ALA A 10 -21.47 13.13 5.72
N GLN A 11 -21.67 12.22 4.77
CA GLN A 11 -20.57 11.62 4.02
C GLN A 11 -19.82 12.68 3.20
N ALA A 12 -20.50 13.59 2.53
CA ALA A 12 -19.88 14.66 1.75
C ALA A 12 -19.03 15.59 2.63
N SER A 13 -19.54 16.00 3.80
CA SER A 13 -18.77 16.84 4.73
C SER A 13 -17.55 16.13 5.30
N SER A 14 -17.69 14.85 5.67
CA SER A 14 -16.56 14.05 6.14
C SER A 14 -15.50 13.87 5.04
N GLN A 15 -15.92 13.64 3.80
CA GLN A 15 -15.00 13.52 2.66
C GLN A 15 -14.30 14.85 2.37
N ALA A 16 -15.03 15.97 2.37
CA ALA A 16 -14.44 17.29 2.17
C ALA A 16 -13.36 17.63 3.22
N LEU A 17 -13.58 17.23 4.49
CA LEU A 17 -12.57 17.39 5.56
C LEU A 17 -11.33 16.53 5.31
N GLN A 18 -11.50 15.31 4.81
CA GLN A 18 -10.38 14.41 4.49
C GLN A 18 -9.56 14.93 3.30
N ASP A 19 -10.22 15.36 2.23
CA ASP A 19 -9.57 15.92 1.04
C ASP A 19 -8.82 17.22 1.39
N ALA A 20 -9.44 18.09 2.18
CA ALA A 20 -8.83 19.31 2.69
C ALA A 20 -7.60 19.01 3.57
N PHE A 21 -7.71 18.02 4.45
CA PHE A 21 -6.59 17.61 5.29
C PHE A 21 -5.38 17.15 4.45
N VAL A 22 -5.60 16.27 3.46
CA VAL A 22 -4.53 15.77 2.60
C VAL A 22 -3.88 16.93 1.82
N ARG A 23 -4.68 17.87 1.31
CA ARG A 23 -4.16 19.06 0.63
C ARG A 23 -3.29 19.93 1.54
N VAL A 24 -3.76 20.27 2.75
CA VAL A 24 -2.98 21.06 3.71
C VAL A 24 -1.75 20.29 4.18
N LEU A 25 -1.86 18.97 4.37
CA LEU A 25 -0.74 18.11 4.71
C LEU A 25 0.39 18.15 3.67
N ILE A 26 0.06 18.08 2.37
CA ILE A 26 1.03 18.17 1.27
C ILE A 26 1.72 19.55 1.28
N GLU A 27 0.95 20.62 1.46
CA GLU A 27 1.47 21.98 1.38
C GLU A 27 2.33 22.38 2.59
N ARG A 28 2.01 21.89 3.80
CA ARG A 28 2.58 22.40 5.06
C ARG A 28 3.24 21.37 5.96
N GLY A 29 2.99 20.10 5.71
CA GLY A 29 3.35 19.01 6.62
C GLY A 29 2.47 18.97 7.87
N TYR A 30 2.49 17.81 8.56
CA TYR A 30 1.57 17.55 9.68
C TYR A 30 1.73 18.51 10.87
N ALA A 31 2.97 18.83 11.24
CA ALA A 31 3.25 19.70 12.39
C ALA A 31 2.66 21.13 12.27
N ARG A 32 2.43 21.59 11.03
CA ARG A 32 1.85 22.91 10.74
C ARG A 32 0.40 22.86 10.28
N THR A 33 -0.20 21.66 10.19
CA THR A 33 -1.60 21.49 9.82
C THR A 33 -2.50 21.77 11.02
N THR A 34 -3.41 22.75 10.90
CA THR A 34 -4.36 23.12 11.97
C THR A 34 -5.80 22.82 11.57
N ILE A 35 -6.66 22.56 12.56
CA ILE A 35 -8.10 22.34 12.32
C ILE A 35 -8.72 23.54 11.60
N ARG A 36 -8.31 24.78 11.96
CA ARG A 36 -8.83 26.02 11.33
C ARG A 36 -8.53 26.05 9.82
N GLU A 37 -7.33 25.65 9.42
CA GLU A 37 -6.95 25.60 8.00
C GLU A 37 -7.71 24.50 7.27
N VAL A 38 -7.81 23.31 7.86
CA VAL A 38 -8.55 22.19 7.25
C VAL A 38 -10.01 22.55 7.01
N VAL A 39 -10.71 23.14 8.01
CA VAL A 39 -12.11 23.51 7.82
C VAL A 39 -12.29 24.67 6.85
N ALA A 40 -11.34 25.62 6.80
CA ALA A 40 -11.34 26.70 5.84
C ALA A 40 -11.22 26.17 4.38
N VAL A 41 -10.30 25.23 4.14
CA VAL A 41 -10.13 24.58 2.84
C VAL A 41 -11.32 23.70 2.48
N ALA A 42 -11.92 23.01 3.49
CA ALA A 42 -13.09 22.16 3.28
C ALA A 42 -14.39 22.96 3.08
N GLY A 43 -14.40 24.27 3.34
CA GLY A 43 -15.60 25.12 3.26
C GLY A 43 -16.65 24.80 4.33
N VAL A 44 -16.23 24.31 5.51
CA VAL A 44 -17.15 23.97 6.62
C VAL A 44 -16.76 24.70 7.91
N GLY A 45 -17.68 24.71 8.88
CA GLY A 45 -17.41 25.29 10.19
C GLY A 45 -16.59 24.38 11.11
N VAL A 46 -15.92 24.97 12.11
CA VAL A 46 -15.16 24.21 13.13
C VAL A 46 -16.07 23.25 13.90
N GLY A 47 -17.33 23.61 14.15
CA GLY A 47 -18.33 22.73 14.76
C GLY A 47 -18.54 21.45 13.95
N THR A 48 -18.61 21.55 12.62
CA THR A 48 -18.74 20.41 11.72
C THR A 48 -17.54 19.46 11.82
N PHE A 49 -16.32 20.00 12.02
CA PHE A 49 -15.16 19.14 12.24
C PHE A 49 -15.37 18.23 13.46
N TYR A 50 -15.78 18.82 14.60
CA TYR A 50 -15.97 18.07 15.84
C TYR A 50 -17.17 17.14 15.85
N GLU A 51 -18.12 17.31 14.92
CA GLU A 51 -19.19 16.32 14.69
C GLU A 51 -18.66 14.99 14.11
N TYR A 52 -17.53 15.01 13.37
CA TYR A 52 -16.96 13.82 12.72
C TYR A 52 -15.66 13.34 13.36
N PHE A 53 -14.85 14.24 13.89
CA PHE A 53 -13.50 13.93 14.36
C PHE A 53 -13.25 14.56 15.72
N GLY A 54 -12.85 13.75 16.70
CA GLY A 54 -12.52 14.26 18.04
C GLY A 54 -11.26 15.16 18.07
N ASN A 55 -10.35 14.95 17.10
CA ASN A 55 -9.10 15.71 16.97
C ASN A 55 -8.45 15.48 15.61
N MET A 56 -7.37 16.22 15.32
CA MET A 56 -6.61 16.11 14.08
C MET A 56 -6.01 14.72 13.87
N HIS A 57 -5.56 14.07 14.94
CA HIS A 57 -5.00 12.72 14.87
C HIS A 57 -6.04 11.69 14.37
N ALA A 58 -7.29 11.80 14.82
CA ALA A 58 -8.36 10.90 14.36
C ALA A 58 -8.65 11.07 12.86
N LEU A 59 -8.67 12.32 12.36
CA LEU A 59 -8.79 12.60 10.92
C LEU A 59 -7.60 12.04 10.14
N ALA A 60 -6.38 12.31 10.60
CA ALA A 60 -5.14 11.82 9.98
C ALA A 60 -5.10 10.28 9.89
N ALA A 61 -5.41 9.60 10.98
CA ALA A 61 -5.47 8.14 11.05
C ALA A 61 -6.53 7.57 10.09
N LEU A 62 -7.69 8.23 9.97
CA LEU A 62 -8.74 7.83 9.02
C LEU A 62 -8.27 7.99 7.57
N CYS A 63 -7.60 9.09 7.23
CA CYS A 63 -7.07 9.31 5.87
C CYS A 63 -6.07 8.21 5.47
N ILE A 64 -5.13 7.86 6.35
CA ILE A 64 -4.20 6.74 6.13
C ILE A 64 -4.99 5.44 5.93
N HIS A 65 -5.88 5.12 6.87
CA HIS A 65 -6.64 3.88 6.85
C HIS A 65 -7.46 3.71 5.56
N GLN A 66 -8.15 4.74 5.12
CA GLN A 66 -9.00 4.65 3.93
C GLN A 66 -8.18 4.47 2.64
N ARG A 67 -7.06 5.17 2.48
CA ARG A 67 -6.19 5.00 1.31
C ARG A 67 -5.59 3.60 1.25
N VAL A 68 -5.08 3.12 2.37
CA VAL A 68 -4.53 1.76 2.47
C VAL A 68 -5.60 0.71 2.18
N LYS A 69 -6.78 0.86 2.77
CA LYS A 69 -7.92 -0.04 2.53
C LYS A 69 -8.37 -0.04 1.06
N ALA A 70 -8.38 1.12 0.41
CA ALA A 70 -8.72 1.22 -1.01
C ALA A 70 -7.68 0.50 -1.89
N LEU A 71 -6.40 0.69 -1.63
CA LEU A 71 -5.30 0.00 -2.31
C LEU A 71 -5.41 -1.52 -2.16
N GLU A 72 -5.61 -1.99 -0.92
CA GLU A 72 -5.80 -3.41 -0.60
C GLU A 72 -7.03 -4.01 -1.29
N SER A 73 -8.16 -3.31 -1.26
CA SER A 73 -9.41 -3.78 -1.87
C SER A 73 -9.26 -3.97 -3.40
N ARG A 74 -8.58 -3.03 -4.08
CA ARG A 74 -8.29 -3.16 -5.52
C ARG A 74 -7.37 -4.33 -5.81
N GLY A 75 -6.33 -4.53 -4.98
CA GLY A 75 -5.42 -5.66 -5.11
C GLY A 75 -6.12 -7.01 -4.95
N ARG A 76 -6.99 -7.16 -3.93
CA ARG A 76 -7.78 -8.38 -3.74
C ARG A 76 -8.70 -8.67 -4.92
N ALA A 77 -9.39 -7.65 -5.43
CA ALA A 77 -10.26 -7.80 -6.59
C ALA A 77 -9.46 -8.23 -7.84
N LEU A 78 -8.25 -7.72 -8.00
CA LEU A 78 -7.35 -8.09 -9.09
C LEU A 78 -6.87 -9.54 -8.96
N ILE A 79 -6.42 -9.96 -7.77
CA ILE A 79 -5.99 -11.34 -7.52
C ILE A 79 -7.13 -12.32 -7.79
N ALA A 80 -8.35 -12.00 -7.34
CA ALA A 80 -9.52 -12.84 -7.58
C ALA A 80 -9.82 -13.02 -9.08
N LYS A 81 -9.68 -11.94 -9.88
CA LYS A 81 -9.82 -12.00 -11.34
C LYS A 81 -8.71 -12.81 -12.01
N ALA A 82 -7.51 -12.76 -11.45
CA ALA A 82 -6.32 -13.43 -12.01
C ALA A 82 -6.08 -14.83 -11.42
N ALA A 83 -7.06 -15.46 -10.80
CA ALA A 83 -6.89 -16.73 -10.06
C ALA A 83 -6.33 -17.88 -10.93
N GLY A 84 -6.63 -17.90 -12.25
CA GLY A 84 -6.10 -18.89 -13.20
C GLY A 84 -4.85 -18.46 -13.97
N ALA A 85 -4.35 -17.26 -13.72
CA ALA A 85 -3.19 -16.74 -14.45
C ALA A 85 -1.87 -17.34 -13.90
N PRO A 86 -0.79 -17.39 -14.73
CA PRO A 86 0.55 -17.73 -14.28
C PRO A 86 1.02 -16.86 -13.12
N LEU A 87 1.93 -17.39 -12.30
CA LEU A 87 2.42 -16.72 -11.09
C LEU A 87 3.02 -15.33 -11.39
N ASP A 88 3.89 -15.26 -12.39
CA ASP A 88 4.54 -14.03 -12.83
C ASP A 88 3.55 -12.98 -13.32
N ALA A 89 2.52 -13.38 -14.06
CA ALA A 89 1.46 -12.48 -14.51
C ALA A 89 0.64 -11.92 -13.35
N ARG A 90 0.32 -12.74 -12.34
CA ARG A 90 -0.41 -12.30 -11.12
C ARG A 90 0.41 -11.34 -10.28
N VAL A 91 1.69 -11.67 -10.09
CA VAL A 91 2.62 -10.82 -9.34
C VAL A 91 2.81 -9.48 -10.04
N ASN A 92 3.04 -9.49 -11.36
CA ASN A 92 3.14 -8.27 -12.16
C ASN A 92 1.88 -7.42 -12.08
N ALA A 93 0.71 -8.02 -12.25
CA ALA A 93 -0.54 -7.29 -12.20
C ALA A 93 -0.78 -6.60 -10.85
N LEU A 94 -0.46 -7.29 -9.73
CA LEU A 94 -0.57 -6.68 -8.40
C LEU A 94 0.47 -5.58 -8.19
N LEU A 95 1.69 -5.79 -8.68
CA LEU A 95 2.75 -4.80 -8.62
C LEU A 95 2.37 -3.54 -9.41
N ASP A 96 1.89 -3.70 -10.65
CA ASP A 96 1.42 -2.60 -11.49
C ASP A 96 0.30 -1.80 -10.82
N GLN A 97 -0.66 -2.50 -10.23
CA GLN A 97 -1.76 -1.85 -9.53
C GLN A 97 -1.26 -1.06 -8.31
N GLN A 98 -0.42 -1.67 -7.46
CA GLN A 98 0.05 -1.00 -6.23
C GLN A 98 0.95 0.20 -6.53
N VAL A 99 1.93 0.02 -7.42
CA VAL A 99 2.85 1.10 -7.81
C VAL A 99 2.09 2.19 -8.59
N GLY A 100 1.24 1.80 -9.54
CA GLY A 100 0.44 2.74 -10.33
C GLY A 100 -0.48 3.60 -9.47
N ASP A 101 -1.20 2.99 -8.52
CA ASP A 101 -2.08 3.72 -7.60
C ASP A 101 -1.33 4.71 -6.69
N VAL A 102 -0.13 4.34 -6.25
CA VAL A 102 0.71 5.22 -5.43
C VAL A 102 1.27 6.37 -6.27
N LEU A 103 1.78 6.08 -7.45
CA LEU A 103 2.37 7.10 -8.33
C LEU A 103 1.33 8.03 -8.97
N ALA A 104 0.09 7.58 -9.15
CA ALA A 104 -1.00 8.44 -9.63
C ALA A 104 -1.30 9.63 -8.70
N ASP A 105 -0.98 9.52 -7.40
CA ASP A 105 -1.11 10.61 -6.42
C ASP A 105 0.14 10.66 -5.52
N ALA A 106 1.31 10.71 -6.17
CA ALA A 106 2.61 10.67 -5.52
C ALA A 106 2.79 11.71 -4.39
N PRO A 107 2.35 12.99 -4.54
CA PRO A 107 2.45 13.98 -3.47
C PRO A 107 1.69 13.55 -2.21
N ALA A 108 0.46 13.06 -2.35
CA ALA A 108 -0.33 12.62 -1.22
C ALA A 108 0.26 11.37 -0.56
N TRP A 109 0.76 10.40 -1.34
CA TRP A 109 1.38 9.22 -0.79
C TRP A 109 2.70 9.53 -0.08
N ALA A 110 3.54 10.43 -0.62
CA ALA A 110 4.75 10.89 0.06
C ALA A 110 4.42 11.50 1.44
N ALA A 111 3.44 12.40 1.48
CA ALA A 111 2.99 13.03 2.71
C ALA A 111 2.41 12.00 3.71
N LEU A 112 1.63 11.01 3.23
CA LEU A 112 1.03 9.98 4.06
C LEU A 112 2.04 8.94 4.56
N PHE A 113 3.05 8.56 3.79
CA PHE A 113 4.14 7.70 4.27
C PHE A 113 4.93 8.37 5.40
N GLN A 114 5.16 9.68 5.29
CA GLN A 114 5.81 10.44 6.35
C GLN A 114 4.92 10.55 7.59
N LEU A 115 3.64 10.84 7.40
CA LEU A 115 2.64 10.95 8.47
C LEU A 115 2.47 9.63 9.22
N GLU A 116 2.35 8.52 8.49
CA GLU A 116 2.21 7.18 9.08
C GLU A 116 3.30 6.88 10.11
N ARG A 117 4.55 7.21 9.77
CA ARG A 117 5.70 7.02 10.67
C ARG A 117 5.66 7.90 11.93
N GLN A 118 4.93 9.01 11.87
CA GLN A 118 4.81 9.96 12.99
C GLN A 118 3.68 9.60 13.94
N ILE A 119 2.54 9.10 13.42
CA ILE A 119 1.32 8.98 14.22
C ILE A 119 0.86 7.55 14.47
N SER A 120 1.31 6.56 13.69
CA SER A 120 0.83 5.18 13.84
C SER A 120 1.40 4.53 15.09
N SER A 121 0.52 3.96 15.91
CA SER A 121 0.97 3.10 17.01
C SER A 121 1.65 1.83 16.45
N PRO A 122 2.58 1.21 17.19
CA PRO A 122 3.21 -0.03 16.78
C PRO A 122 2.19 -1.14 16.44
N GLN A 123 1.07 -1.18 17.17
CA GLN A 123 0.01 -2.15 16.91
C GLN A 123 -0.72 -1.87 15.58
N ALA A 124 -1.09 -0.62 15.31
CA ALA A 124 -1.74 -0.22 14.06
C ALA A 124 -0.84 -0.49 12.85
N PHE A 125 0.44 -0.12 12.95
CA PHE A 125 1.44 -0.38 11.94
C PHE A 125 1.61 -1.88 11.66
N ARG A 126 1.71 -2.70 12.72
CA ARG A 126 1.80 -4.16 12.58
C ARG A 126 0.56 -4.76 11.90
N GLN A 127 -0.64 -4.32 12.26
CA GLN A 127 -1.87 -4.81 11.66
C GLN A 127 -1.94 -4.48 10.16
N GLN A 128 -1.55 -3.27 9.78
CA GLN A 128 -1.49 -2.85 8.39
C GLN A 128 -0.46 -3.66 7.61
N TYR A 129 0.75 -3.82 8.15
CA TYR A 129 1.80 -4.66 7.58
C TYR A 129 1.31 -6.09 7.31
N LEU A 130 0.67 -6.73 8.29
CA LEU A 130 0.18 -8.10 8.15
C LEU A 130 -0.90 -8.23 7.07
N ARG A 131 -1.76 -7.21 6.90
CA ARG A 131 -2.75 -7.20 5.81
C ARG A 131 -2.09 -7.15 4.43
N HIS A 132 -1.08 -6.28 4.25
CA HIS A 132 -0.35 -6.20 2.99
C HIS A 132 0.45 -7.47 2.70
N VAL A 133 1.11 -8.04 3.70
CA VAL A 133 1.79 -9.33 3.57
C VAL A 133 0.78 -10.44 3.18
N GLY A 134 -0.41 -10.43 3.78
CA GLY A 134 -1.49 -11.38 3.41
C GLY A 134 -1.90 -11.25 1.95
N LEU A 135 -2.00 -10.03 1.43
CA LEU A 135 -2.32 -9.79 0.02
C LEU A 135 -1.24 -10.37 -0.91
N TRP A 136 0.04 -10.16 -0.60
CA TRP A 136 1.15 -10.75 -1.36
C TRP A 136 1.18 -12.28 -1.24
N HIS A 137 0.86 -12.79 -0.06
CA HIS A 137 0.74 -14.24 0.14
C HIS A 137 -0.35 -14.85 -0.76
N GLU A 138 -1.52 -14.24 -0.83
CA GLU A 138 -2.59 -14.64 -1.75
C GLU A 138 -2.14 -14.57 -3.23
N ALA A 139 -1.39 -13.53 -3.61
CA ALA A 139 -0.87 -13.39 -4.97
C ALA A 139 0.17 -14.47 -5.34
N LEU A 140 0.98 -14.90 -4.37
CA LEU A 140 2.02 -15.91 -4.57
C LEU A 140 1.48 -17.35 -4.58
N ARG A 141 0.29 -17.61 -4.03
CA ARG A 141 -0.32 -18.95 -4.06
C ARG A 141 -0.82 -19.30 -5.44
N CYS A 142 -0.36 -20.41 -5.99
CA CYS A 142 -0.84 -20.94 -7.27
C CYS A 142 -1.43 -22.34 -7.07
N PRO A 143 -2.60 -22.63 -7.64
CA PRO A 143 -3.14 -23.99 -7.66
C PRO A 143 -2.14 -24.98 -8.29
N GLY A 144 -1.89 -26.09 -7.62
CA GLY A 144 -0.96 -27.13 -8.10
C GLY A 144 0.52 -26.87 -7.83
N LEU A 145 0.88 -25.72 -7.22
CA LEU A 145 2.23 -25.47 -6.72
C LEU A 145 2.30 -25.65 -5.20
N ALA A 146 3.51 -25.87 -4.68
CA ALA A 146 3.75 -25.88 -3.24
C ALA A 146 3.39 -24.53 -2.60
N GLU A 147 2.96 -24.57 -1.34
CA GLU A 147 2.70 -23.33 -0.58
C GLU A 147 3.95 -22.45 -0.55
N PRO A 148 3.83 -21.15 -0.84
CA PRO A 148 4.99 -20.26 -0.85
C PRO A 148 5.63 -20.20 0.56
N PRO A 149 6.96 -20.09 0.65
CA PRO A 149 7.64 -19.96 1.93
C PRO A 149 7.05 -18.82 2.76
N PRO A 150 6.88 -18.95 4.09
CA PRO A 150 6.25 -17.93 4.93
C PRO A 150 6.90 -16.54 4.85
N LEU A 151 8.20 -16.48 4.53
CA LEU A 151 8.93 -15.22 4.37
C LEU A 151 8.81 -14.62 2.97
N ALA A 152 8.35 -15.37 1.97
CA ALA A 152 8.31 -14.89 0.58
C ALA A 152 7.42 -13.65 0.43
N ALA A 153 6.21 -13.70 0.95
CA ALA A 153 5.29 -12.57 0.93
C ALA A 153 5.81 -11.34 1.69
N ARG A 154 6.52 -11.57 2.79
CA ARG A 154 7.17 -10.49 3.57
C ARG A 154 8.29 -9.84 2.78
N MET A 155 9.11 -10.65 2.08
CA MET A 155 10.21 -10.13 1.25
C MET A 155 9.66 -9.31 0.08
N VAL A 156 8.67 -9.83 -0.65
CA VAL A 156 8.03 -9.08 -1.75
C VAL A 156 7.43 -7.78 -1.24
N HIS A 157 6.67 -7.82 -0.13
CA HIS A 157 6.14 -6.59 0.48
C HIS A 157 7.23 -5.60 0.85
N ALA A 158 8.33 -6.07 1.47
CA ALA A 158 9.45 -5.21 1.86
C ALA A 158 10.12 -4.55 0.64
N MET A 159 10.33 -5.29 -0.45
CA MET A 159 10.84 -4.73 -1.70
C MET A 159 9.92 -3.65 -2.25
N VAL A 160 8.60 -3.94 -2.36
CA VAL A 160 7.63 -3.01 -2.94
C VAL A 160 7.44 -1.77 -2.06
N TYR A 161 7.07 -1.96 -0.80
CA TYR A 161 6.83 -0.86 0.14
C TYR A 161 8.10 -0.05 0.39
N GLY A 162 9.22 -0.74 0.62
CA GLY A 162 10.51 -0.09 0.89
C GLY A 162 10.97 0.75 -0.28
N TRP A 163 11.02 0.17 -1.48
CA TRP A 163 11.48 0.88 -2.67
C TRP A 163 10.60 2.09 -3.00
N VAL A 164 9.27 1.89 -3.10
CA VAL A 164 8.33 2.97 -3.42
C VAL A 164 8.35 4.09 -2.38
N SER A 165 8.27 3.74 -1.08
CA SER A 165 8.26 4.76 -0.03
C SER A 165 9.59 5.50 0.06
N GLN A 166 10.73 4.81 -0.10
CA GLN A 166 12.04 5.47 -0.10
C GLN A 166 12.20 6.41 -1.28
N CYS A 167 11.86 5.98 -2.49
CA CYS A 167 11.93 6.87 -3.66
C CYS A 167 11.08 8.14 -3.47
N LEU A 168 9.84 8.00 -3.01
CA LEU A 168 8.98 9.18 -2.80
C LEU A 168 9.48 10.09 -1.68
N LEU A 169 10.08 9.54 -0.62
CA LEU A 169 10.57 10.31 0.52
C LEU A 169 11.94 10.96 0.26
N THR A 170 12.77 10.39 -0.64
CA THR A 170 14.13 10.89 -0.90
C THR A 170 14.26 11.66 -2.21
N LEU A 171 13.57 11.22 -3.26
CA LEU A 171 13.59 11.85 -4.58
C LEU A 171 12.38 12.75 -4.82
N GLY A 172 11.36 12.64 -3.96
CA GLY A 172 10.11 13.39 -4.06
C GLY A 172 9.12 12.84 -5.10
N PRO A 173 8.01 13.56 -5.32
CA PRO A 173 6.93 13.09 -6.20
C PRO A 173 7.26 13.13 -7.69
N GLY A 174 8.38 13.73 -8.09
CA GLY A 174 8.88 13.79 -9.48
C GLY A 174 9.71 12.58 -9.89
N VAL A 175 9.69 11.48 -9.12
CA VAL A 175 10.41 10.24 -9.46
C VAL A 175 9.98 9.70 -10.82
N ASP A 176 10.93 9.19 -11.61
CA ASP A 176 10.63 8.50 -12.86
C ASP A 176 9.87 7.21 -12.59
N ALA A 177 8.55 7.29 -12.81
CA ALA A 177 7.62 6.19 -12.56
C ALA A 177 7.95 4.93 -13.41
N ALA A 178 8.39 5.11 -14.65
CA ALA A 178 8.70 4.01 -15.55
C ALA A 178 9.95 3.25 -15.07
N SER A 179 11.03 3.94 -14.79
CA SER A 179 12.25 3.35 -14.26
C SER A 179 12.04 2.69 -12.90
N LEU A 180 11.33 3.37 -11.97
CA LEU A 180 10.99 2.80 -10.67
C LEU A 180 10.23 1.48 -10.82
N ARG A 181 9.20 1.46 -11.65
CA ARG A 181 8.37 0.28 -11.90
C ARG A 181 9.17 -0.86 -12.54
N GLN A 182 10.01 -0.54 -13.52
CA GLN A 182 10.81 -1.51 -14.24
C GLN A 182 11.83 -2.21 -13.34
N GLU A 183 12.62 -1.44 -12.56
CA GLU A 183 13.62 -2.00 -11.65
C GLU A 183 12.99 -2.83 -10.52
N LEU A 184 11.90 -2.33 -9.94
CA LEU A 184 11.16 -3.06 -8.93
C LEU A 184 10.59 -4.37 -9.49
N GLY A 185 10.04 -4.33 -10.72
CA GLY A 185 9.53 -5.52 -11.41
C GLY A 185 10.61 -6.58 -11.62
N ARG A 186 11.79 -6.18 -12.10
CA ARG A 186 12.93 -7.10 -12.27
C ARG A 186 13.30 -7.76 -10.95
N ALA A 187 13.44 -6.98 -9.87
CA ALA A 187 13.85 -7.51 -8.56
C ALA A 187 12.81 -8.49 -8.00
N VAL A 188 11.53 -8.12 -8.03
CA VAL A 188 10.43 -8.96 -7.51
C VAL A 188 10.29 -10.23 -8.32
N LEU A 189 10.27 -10.16 -9.66
CA LEU A 189 10.10 -11.33 -10.51
C LEU A 189 11.30 -12.27 -10.45
N ALA A 190 12.54 -11.75 -10.40
CA ALA A 190 13.73 -12.57 -10.21
C ALA A 190 13.69 -13.34 -8.88
N TYR A 191 13.23 -12.68 -7.80
CA TYR A 191 13.04 -13.33 -6.53
C TYR A 191 11.94 -14.41 -6.58
N VAL A 192 10.79 -14.09 -7.16
CA VAL A 192 9.63 -15.01 -7.25
C VAL A 192 9.95 -16.22 -8.13
N ALA A 193 10.70 -16.06 -9.21
CA ALA A 193 11.14 -17.17 -10.07
C ALA A 193 11.95 -18.24 -9.31
N GLN A 194 12.64 -17.86 -8.24
CA GLN A 194 13.42 -18.79 -7.41
C GLN A 194 12.58 -19.49 -6.32
N LEU A 195 11.31 -19.10 -6.15
CA LEU A 195 10.39 -19.75 -5.20
C LEU A 195 9.77 -21.04 -5.78
N GLY A 196 9.85 -21.24 -7.11
CA GLY A 196 9.41 -22.46 -7.76
C GLY A 196 10.20 -23.70 -7.29
N PRO A 197 9.78 -24.92 -7.60
CA PRO A 197 10.50 -26.13 -7.22
C PRO A 197 11.93 -26.00 -7.68
N ARG A 198 12.87 -26.02 -6.73
CA ARG A 198 14.31 -26.12 -7.07
C ARG A 198 14.43 -27.37 -7.93
N GLN A 199 14.74 -27.19 -9.22
CA GLN A 199 15.23 -28.29 -10.04
C GLN A 199 16.44 -28.83 -9.26
N GLY A 200 16.30 -30.06 -8.75
CA GLY A 200 17.31 -30.68 -7.92
C GLY A 200 18.67 -30.56 -8.61
N HIS A 201 19.63 -29.97 -7.92
CA HIS A 201 21.02 -30.20 -8.25
C HIS A 201 21.18 -31.73 -8.22
N ALA A 202 21.25 -32.31 -9.43
CA ALA A 202 21.61 -33.70 -9.61
C ALA A 202 22.89 -33.92 -8.80
N GLY A 203 22.78 -34.74 -7.77
CA GLY A 203 23.87 -35.04 -6.87
C GLY A 203 25.10 -35.43 -7.68
N VAL A 204 26.18 -34.74 -7.44
CA VAL A 204 27.51 -35.23 -7.77
C VAL A 204 27.69 -36.52 -6.97
N SER A 205 27.50 -37.66 -7.65
CA SER A 205 27.83 -38.96 -7.10
C SER A 205 29.30 -38.94 -6.67
N PRO A 206 29.64 -39.37 -5.45
CA PRO A 206 31.02 -39.54 -5.06
C PRO A 206 31.59 -40.70 -5.94
N ARG A 207 32.69 -40.42 -6.61
CA ARG A 207 33.45 -41.46 -7.35
C ARG A 207 33.85 -42.55 -6.36
N PRO A 208 33.61 -43.83 -6.65
CA PRO A 208 34.15 -44.91 -5.84
C PRO A 208 35.66 -44.91 -5.91
N GLY A 209 36.31 -45.18 -4.75
CA GLY A 209 37.70 -45.10 -4.50
C GLY A 209 38.60 -45.91 -5.42
N GLN A 210 39.78 -45.41 -5.58
CA GLN A 210 40.94 -46.22 -5.98
C GLN A 210 41.69 -46.61 -4.69
N ALA A 211 41.81 -47.93 -4.54
CA ALA A 211 42.65 -48.60 -3.58
C ALA A 211 44.13 -48.37 -3.87
#